data_1f629015779e138cd736ad6f7b50b6b5
#
_entry.id   1f629015779e138cd736ad6f7b50b6b5
#
_cell.length_a   1.000
_cell.length_b   1.000
_cell.length_c   1.000
_cell.angle_alpha   90.00
_cell.angle_beta   90.00
_cell.angle_gamma   90.00
#
_symmetry.space_group_name_H-M   'P 1'
#
loop_
_entity.id
_entity.type
_entity.pdbx_description
1 polymer ?
#
loop_
_entity_poly.entity_id
_entity_poly.type
_entity_poly.pdbx_seq_one_letter_code
_entity_poly.pdbx_strand_id
1 'polypeptide(L)'
;SDTDAQWTWFGELSAVANEEMEDIIREVASSNEAYPKGSSEQKIRDMYECVSNMENRNEVGLGPLQPHLELIRNAATIDEYVDALAKLSGEFGFSSIVGGYYIDQDKADSSKYAVYLLYADTLIGKEYLESDSSQDYVNMYFDYVSDMFEEFGMSGQEAEQTSEDIEALLRDICA
;
A
#
# COMPACT_ATOMS: atom_id res chain seq x y z
N SER A 1 -17.59 14.62 -17.09
CA SER A 1 -18.47 13.43 -17.05
C SER A 1 -19.65 13.72 -16.14
N ASP A 2 -20.85 13.19 -16.44
CA ASP A 2 -22.06 13.38 -15.64
C ASP A 2 -21.97 12.76 -14.22
N THR A 3 -20.86 12.09 -13.92
CA THR A 3 -20.56 11.45 -12.63
C THR A 3 -19.57 12.24 -11.76
N ASP A 4 -19.04 13.35 -12.26
CA ASP A 4 -18.05 14.14 -11.50
C ASP A 4 -18.78 15.04 -10.49
N ALA A 5 -18.49 14.85 -9.21
CA ALA A 5 -19.09 15.63 -8.13
C ALA A 5 -18.55 17.07 -8.05
N GLN A 6 -17.36 17.31 -8.62
CA GLN A 6 -16.73 18.63 -8.70
C GLN A 6 -15.96 18.76 -10.01
N TRP A 7 -16.14 19.91 -10.70
CA TRP A 7 -15.34 20.29 -11.84
C TRP A 7 -14.39 21.42 -11.44
N THR A 8 -13.10 21.25 -11.70
CA THR A 8 -12.09 22.30 -11.51
C THR A 8 -11.14 22.34 -12.71
N TRP A 9 -10.57 23.51 -13.00
CA TRP A 9 -9.53 23.65 -14.02
C TRP A 9 -8.33 22.72 -13.80
N PHE A 10 -7.93 22.55 -12.55
CA PHE A 10 -6.85 21.65 -12.21
C PHE A 10 -7.23 20.18 -12.41
N GLY A 11 -8.48 19.81 -12.16
CA GLY A 11 -8.99 18.46 -12.42
C GLY A 11 -8.98 18.13 -13.91
N GLU A 12 -9.42 19.06 -14.75
CA GLU A 12 -9.40 18.88 -16.22
C GLU A 12 -7.97 18.81 -16.75
N LEU A 13 -7.09 19.72 -16.30
CA LEU A 13 -5.67 19.69 -16.69
C LEU A 13 -5.00 18.37 -16.28
N SER A 14 -5.29 17.88 -15.07
CA SER A 14 -4.78 16.59 -14.60
C SER A 14 -5.30 15.42 -15.44
N ALA A 15 -6.58 15.46 -15.84
CA ALA A 15 -7.15 14.43 -16.70
C ALA A 15 -6.46 14.39 -18.08
N VAL A 16 -6.26 15.54 -18.70
CA VAL A 16 -5.53 15.65 -19.98
C VAL A 16 -4.09 15.16 -19.84
N ALA A 17 -3.38 15.58 -18.78
CA ALA A 17 -2.01 15.15 -18.54
C ALA A 17 -1.90 13.63 -18.30
N ASN A 18 -2.87 13.04 -17.61
CA ASN A 18 -2.93 11.59 -17.41
C ASN A 18 -3.18 10.84 -18.73
N GLU A 19 -4.07 11.34 -19.59
CA GLU A 19 -4.35 10.78 -20.91
C GLU A 19 -3.07 10.82 -21.79
N GLU A 20 -2.39 11.96 -21.83
CA GLU A 20 -1.12 12.09 -22.56
C GLU A 20 -0.02 11.15 -22.03
N MET A 21 0.08 10.98 -20.70
CA MET A 21 1.02 10.03 -20.09
C MET A 21 0.68 8.58 -20.47
N GLU A 22 -0.61 8.23 -20.46
CA GLU A 22 -1.07 6.90 -20.82
C GLU A 22 -0.74 6.60 -22.31
N ASP A 23 -0.95 7.55 -23.20
CA ASP A 23 -0.61 7.43 -24.62
C ASP A 23 0.90 7.22 -24.83
N ILE A 24 1.74 7.98 -24.14
CA ILE A 24 3.21 7.81 -24.17
C ILE A 24 3.60 6.41 -23.70
N ILE A 25 3.03 5.94 -22.59
CA ILE A 25 3.32 4.60 -22.05
C ILE A 25 2.93 3.52 -23.08
N ARG A 26 1.75 3.63 -23.68
CA ARG A 26 1.24 2.69 -24.69
C ARG A 26 2.09 2.69 -25.96
N GLU A 27 2.48 3.88 -26.42
CA GLU A 27 3.36 4.04 -27.58
C GLU A 27 4.70 3.34 -27.34
N VAL A 28 5.37 3.63 -26.23
CA VAL A 28 6.65 3.04 -25.87
C VAL A 28 6.56 1.53 -25.67
N ALA A 29 5.50 1.07 -24.98
CA ALA A 29 5.31 -0.36 -24.71
C ALA A 29 5.03 -1.18 -25.97
N SER A 30 4.28 -0.62 -26.93
CA SER A 30 3.92 -1.29 -28.19
C SER A 30 4.98 -1.16 -29.30
N SER A 31 5.97 -0.29 -29.13
CA SER A 31 7.03 -0.07 -30.14
C SER A 31 7.95 -1.30 -30.27
N ASN A 32 8.33 -1.63 -31.48
CA ASN A 32 9.33 -2.67 -31.79
C ASN A 32 10.77 -2.15 -31.78
N GLU A 33 11.00 -0.88 -31.42
CA GLU A 33 12.32 -0.30 -31.38
C GLU A 33 13.19 -0.90 -30.26
N ALA A 34 14.48 -1.08 -30.54
CA ALA A 34 15.45 -1.47 -29.52
C ALA A 34 15.91 -0.22 -28.76
N TYR A 35 15.41 -0.02 -27.57
CA TYR A 35 15.83 1.10 -26.74
C TYR A 35 17.18 0.86 -26.06
N PRO A 36 18.04 1.88 -25.96
CA PRO A 36 19.32 1.77 -25.28
C PRO A 36 19.15 1.38 -23.80
N LYS A 37 20.06 0.56 -23.30
CA LYS A 37 20.04 0.15 -21.88
C LYS A 37 20.11 1.37 -20.96
N GLY A 38 19.13 1.49 -20.06
CA GLY A 38 19.03 2.58 -19.09
C GLY A 38 18.33 3.84 -19.62
N SER A 39 17.84 3.84 -20.86
CA SER A 39 17.01 4.93 -21.39
C SER A 39 15.65 4.99 -20.67
N SER A 40 14.98 6.13 -20.76
CA SER A 40 13.64 6.32 -20.20
C SER A 40 12.63 5.37 -20.85
N GLU A 41 12.71 5.22 -22.15
CA GLU A 41 11.83 4.36 -22.94
C GLU A 41 11.99 2.88 -22.54
N GLN A 42 13.25 2.42 -22.35
CA GLN A 42 13.49 1.06 -21.87
C GLN A 42 12.86 0.84 -20.49
N LYS A 43 13.04 1.79 -19.56
CA LYS A 43 12.49 1.68 -18.20
C LYS A 43 10.96 1.66 -18.21
N ILE A 44 10.33 2.50 -19.04
CA ILE A 44 8.87 2.52 -19.19
C ILE A 44 8.36 1.17 -19.71
N ARG A 45 9.02 0.62 -20.76
CA ARG A 45 8.65 -0.68 -21.32
C ARG A 45 8.80 -1.81 -20.29
N ASP A 46 9.95 -1.89 -19.64
CA ASP A 46 10.23 -2.93 -18.65
C ASP A 46 9.21 -2.88 -17.49
N MET A 47 8.87 -1.67 -17.03
CA MET A 47 7.87 -1.48 -15.99
C MET A 47 6.48 -1.89 -16.46
N TYR A 48 6.09 -1.48 -17.68
CA TYR A 48 4.79 -1.86 -18.25
C TYR A 48 4.67 -3.39 -18.41
N GLU A 49 5.71 -4.05 -18.95
CA GLU A 49 5.75 -5.51 -19.08
C GLU A 49 5.65 -6.20 -17.71
N CYS A 50 6.39 -5.69 -16.71
CA CYS A 50 6.38 -6.24 -15.36
C CYS A 50 4.99 -6.17 -14.72
N VAL A 51 4.28 -5.05 -14.89
CA VAL A 51 2.96 -4.82 -14.28
C VAL A 51 1.85 -5.55 -15.06
N SER A 52 1.91 -5.57 -16.39
CA SER A 52 0.83 -6.10 -17.24
C SER A 52 0.93 -7.60 -17.53
N ASN A 53 2.09 -8.23 -17.32
CA ASN A 53 2.29 -9.65 -17.55
C ASN A 53 1.68 -10.49 -16.39
N MET A 54 0.37 -10.72 -16.48
CA MET A 54 -0.37 -11.47 -15.45
C MET A 54 0.06 -12.93 -15.36
N GLU A 55 0.49 -13.54 -16.47
CA GLU A 55 0.96 -14.94 -16.48
C GLU A 55 2.24 -15.06 -15.62
N ASN A 56 3.23 -14.21 -15.85
CA ASN A 56 4.45 -14.17 -15.07
C ASN A 56 4.19 -13.80 -13.59
N ARG A 57 3.27 -12.86 -13.34
CA ARG A 57 2.90 -12.49 -11.97
C ARG A 57 2.27 -13.65 -11.21
N ASN A 58 1.40 -14.42 -11.87
CA ASN A 58 0.77 -15.59 -11.27
C ASN A 58 1.79 -16.72 -11.05
N GLU A 59 2.75 -16.92 -11.97
CA GLU A 59 3.82 -17.90 -11.82
C GLU A 59 4.76 -17.54 -10.65
N VAL A 60 5.16 -16.29 -10.55
CA VAL A 60 6.04 -15.79 -9.48
C VAL A 60 5.33 -15.79 -8.13
N GLY A 61 4.02 -15.48 -8.11
CA GLY A 61 3.18 -15.46 -6.93
C GLY A 61 3.77 -14.63 -5.80
N LEU A 62 3.70 -15.16 -4.59
CA LEU A 62 4.21 -14.52 -3.37
C LEU A 62 5.69 -14.79 -3.08
N GLY A 63 6.40 -15.46 -4.00
CA GLY A 63 7.81 -15.82 -3.82
C GLY A 63 8.69 -14.64 -3.38
N PRO A 64 8.64 -13.47 -4.03
CA PRO A 64 9.43 -12.30 -3.65
C PRO A 64 9.11 -11.73 -2.28
N LEU A 65 7.91 -11.96 -1.75
CA LEU A 65 7.50 -11.48 -0.43
C LEU A 65 7.92 -12.39 0.71
N GLN A 66 8.23 -13.67 0.44
CA GLN A 66 8.53 -14.65 1.48
C GLN A 66 9.68 -14.23 2.43
N PRO A 67 10.83 -13.71 1.96
CA PRO A 67 11.89 -13.26 2.85
C PRO A 67 11.44 -12.13 3.79
N HIS A 68 10.56 -11.25 3.33
CA HIS A 68 10.03 -10.12 4.10
C HIS A 68 9.01 -10.58 5.14
N LEU A 69 8.15 -11.53 4.79
CA LEU A 69 7.22 -12.16 5.72
C LEU A 69 7.95 -12.94 6.81
N GLU A 70 9.06 -13.59 6.47
CA GLU A 70 9.90 -14.30 7.45
C GLU A 70 10.53 -13.35 8.46
N LEU A 71 10.90 -12.12 8.09
CA LEU A 71 11.40 -11.13 9.05
C LEU A 71 10.37 -10.85 10.15
N ILE A 72 9.08 -10.74 9.78
CA ILE A 72 8.00 -10.50 10.73
C ILE A 72 7.72 -11.77 11.56
N ARG A 73 7.60 -12.92 10.89
CA ARG A 73 7.29 -14.21 11.56
C ARG A 73 8.35 -14.65 12.57
N ASN A 74 9.61 -14.33 12.33
CA ASN A 74 10.72 -14.71 13.19
C ASN A 74 10.97 -13.72 14.34
N ALA A 75 10.29 -12.57 14.38
CA ALA A 75 10.39 -11.63 15.47
C ALA A 75 9.75 -12.23 16.73
N ALA A 76 10.55 -12.55 17.73
CA ALA A 76 10.13 -13.14 18.99
C ALA A 76 9.91 -12.10 20.10
N THR A 77 10.38 -10.88 19.90
CA THR A 77 10.29 -9.75 20.83
C THR A 77 9.76 -8.51 20.12
N ILE A 78 9.26 -7.54 20.90
CA ILE A 78 8.81 -6.25 20.37
C ILE A 78 9.96 -5.52 19.68
N ASP A 79 11.15 -5.54 20.22
CA ASP A 79 12.32 -4.87 19.63
C ASP A 79 12.66 -5.48 18.26
N GLU A 80 12.69 -6.81 18.15
CA GLU A 80 12.91 -7.50 16.86
C GLU A 80 11.80 -7.20 15.85
N TYR A 81 10.56 -7.08 16.30
CA TYR A 81 9.42 -6.69 15.44
C TYR A 81 9.57 -5.26 14.93
N VAL A 82 9.93 -4.32 15.80
CA VAL A 82 10.18 -2.91 15.41
C VAL A 82 11.35 -2.82 14.43
N ASP A 83 12.42 -3.58 14.64
CA ASP A 83 13.57 -3.65 13.73
C ASP A 83 13.17 -4.21 12.35
N ALA A 84 12.31 -5.24 12.32
CA ALA A 84 11.77 -5.79 11.08
C ALA A 84 10.93 -4.76 10.33
N LEU A 85 10.03 -4.04 11.03
CA LEU A 85 9.23 -2.97 10.44
C LEU A 85 10.09 -1.83 9.90
N ALA A 86 11.13 -1.42 10.63
CA ALA A 86 12.05 -0.37 10.20
C ALA A 86 12.77 -0.75 8.89
N LYS A 87 13.21 -2.01 8.76
CA LYS A 87 13.80 -2.53 7.51
C LYS A 87 12.82 -2.50 6.36
N LEU A 88 11.61 -3.02 6.57
CA LEU A 88 10.57 -3.05 5.55
C LEU A 88 10.15 -1.63 5.12
N SER A 89 10.00 -0.71 6.08
CA SER A 89 9.71 0.70 5.78
C SER A 89 10.83 1.35 4.95
N GLY A 90 12.09 1.05 5.25
CA GLY A 90 13.24 1.56 4.48
C GLY A 90 13.33 0.98 3.07
N GLU A 91 12.91 -0.25 2.87
CA GLU A 91 12.95 -0.94 1.57
C GLU A 91 11.77 -0.55 0.69
N PHE A 92 10.56 -0.52 1.23
CA PHE A 92 9.32 -0.29 0.47
C PHE A 92 8.77 1.12 0.57
N GLY A 93 9.29 1.96 1.47
CA GLY A 93 8.89 3.35 1.61
C GLY A 93 7.49 3.55 2.22
N PHE A 94 6.96 2.58 2.98
CA PHE A 94 5.67 2.73 3.64
C PHE A 94 5.81 3.14 5.12
N SER A 95 4.77 3.76 5.67
CA SER A 95 4.66 4.01 7.10
C SER A 95 4.21 2.74 7.82
N SER A 96 4.78 2.51 9.00
CA SER A 96 4.39 1.36 9.82
C SER A 96 3.00 1.57 10.44
N ILE A 97 2.26 0.48 10.62
CA ILE A 97 1.00 0.43 11.39
C ILE A 97 1.16 0.93 12.82
N VAL A 98 2.34 0.80 13.43
CA VAL A 98 2.62 1.30 14.79
C VAL A 98 2.95 2.79 14.84
N GLY A 99 2.85 3.47 13.72
CA GLY A 99 3.09 4.89 13.56
C GLY A 99 4.21 5.21 12.59
N GLY A 100 4.35 6.46 12.30
CA GLY A 100 5.36 6.98 11.39
C GLY A 100 5.95 8.28 11.92
N TYR A 101 6.83 8.86 11.15
CA TYR A 101 7.34 10.20 11.42
C TYR A 101 7.59 10.94 10.10
N TYR A 102 7.56 12.24 10.18
CA TYR A 102 8.04 13.12 9.11
C TYR A 102 8.83 14.27 9.71
N ILE A 103 9.68 14.87 8.89
CA ILE A 103 10.49 16.02 9.28
C ILE A 103 9.96 17.22 8.51
N ASP A 104 9.58 18.26 9.25
CA ASP A 104 9.06 19.50 8.69
C ASP A 104 9.56 20.70 9.52
N GLN A 105 9.31 21.90 9.04
CA GLN A 105 9.58 23.11 9.79
C GLN A 105 8.82 23.10 11.12
N ASP A 106 9.50 23.50 12.20
CA ASP A 106 8.86 23.63 13.50
C ASP A 106 7.75 24.69 13.42
N LYS A 107 6.53 24.30 13.81
CA LYS A 107 5.35 25.19 13.79
C LYS A 107 5.46 26.40 14.72
N ALA A 108 6.34 26.32 15.74
CA ALA A 108 6.61 27.41 16.68
C ALA A 108 7.84 28.26 16.29
N ASP A 109 8.82 27.65 15.59
CA ASP A 109 10.05 28.33 15.15
C ASP A 109 10.46 27.83 13.76
N SER A 110 9.97 28.47 12.72
CA SER A 110 10.22 28.10 11.32
C SER A 110 11.69 28.15 10.87
N SER A 111 12.60 28.66 11.74
CA SER A 111 14.05 28.59 11.49
C SER A 111 14.67 27.22 11.78
N LYS A 112 13.91 26.28 12.34
CA LYS A 112 14.32 24.93 12.73
C LYS A 112 13.46 23.89 12.07
N TYR A 113 13.98 22.66 12.06
CA TYR A 113 13.22 21.47 11.72
C TYR A 113 12.87 20.69 12.99
N ALA A 114 11.69 20.10 12.99
CA ALA A 114 11.21 19.21 14.04
C ALA A 114 10.82 17.84 13.47
N VAL A 115 10.94 16.81 14.28
CA VAL A 115 10.41 15.49 13.98
C VAL A 115 8.98 15.42 14.52
N TYR A 116 8.04 15.16 13.63
CA TYR A 116 6.64 14.94 13.98
C TYR A 116 6.35 13.47 13.98
N LEU A 117 5.84 12.97 15.10
CA LEU A 117 5.37 11.58 15.19
C LEU A 117 3.93 11.51 14.72
N LEU A 118 3.64 10.54 13.88
CA LEU A 118 2.30 10.18 13.47
C LEU A 118 1.78 9.09 14.38
N TYR A 119 0.50 9.14 14.70
CA TYR A 119 -0.17 8.03 15.38
C TYR A 119 -0.32 6.83 14.41
N ALA A 120 -0.62 5.67 14.98
CA ALA A 120 -0.90 4.47 14.20
C ALA A 120 -2.02 4.74 13.19
N ASP A 121 -1.80 4.34 11.94
CA ASP A 121 -2.84 4.38 10.92
C ASP A 121 -3.61 3.06 10.98
N THR A 122 -4.89 3.16 11.28
CA THR A 122 -5.78 2.02 11.20
C THR A 122 -6.29 1.93 9.77
N LEU A 123 -5.96 0.84 9.07
CA LEU A 123 -6.30 0.60 7.65
C LEU A 123 -7.78 0.85 7.32
N ILE A 124 -8.65 0.79 8.31
CA ILE A 124 -10.05 1.20 8.27
C ILE A 124 -10.27 2.27 9.35
N GLY A 125 -10.88 3.40 8.99
CA GLY A 125 -11.05 4.52 9.91
C GLY A 125 -11.93 4.19 11.12
N LYS A 126 -11.63 4.80 12.26
CA LYS A 126 -12.39 4.67 13.52
C LYS A 126 -13.90 4.86 13.31
N GLU A 127 -14.28 5.84 12.50
CA GLU A 127 -15.68 6.17 12.20
C GLU A 127 -16.46 5.00 11.56
N TYR A 128 -15.79 4.14 10.80
CA TYR A 128 -16.40 2.93 10.24
C TYR A 128 -16.52 1.82 11.27
N LEU A 129 -15.48 1.63 12.10
CA LEU A 129 -15.45 0.60 13.13
C LEU A 129 -16.49 0.84 14.25
N GLU A 130 -16.81 2.12 14.55
CA GLU A 130 -17.76 2.51 15.59
C GLU A 130 -19.20 2.69 15.09
N SER A 131 -19.43 2.70 13.78
CA SER A 131 -20.74 2.99 13.19
C SER A 131 -21.56 1.73 12.89
N ASP A 132 -22.73 1.60 13.50
CA ASP A 132 -23.68 0.52 13.19
C ASP A 132 -24.08 0.51 11.70
N SER A 133 -24.14 1.68 11.05
CA SER A 133 -24.50 1.79 9.62
C SER A 133 -23.39 1.35 8.67
N SER A 134 -22.18 1.19 9.16
CA SER A 134 -21.02 0.77 8.35
C SER A 134 -20.66 -0.70 8.54
N GLN A 135 -21.42 -1.45 9.32
CA GLN A 135 -21.07 -2.82 9.69
C GLN A 135 -20.91 -3.75 8.48
N ASP A 136 -21.75 -3.60 7.46
CA ASP A 136 -21.61 -4.38 6.21
C ASP A 136 -20.27 -4.10 5.50
N TYR A 137 -19.81 -2.85 5.51
CA TYR A 137 -18.52 -2.47 4.96
C TYR A 137 -17.36 -3.03 5.78
N VAL A 138 -17.48 -2.98 7.11
CA VAL A 138 -16.47 -3.55 8.04
C VAL A 138 -16.35 -5.06 7.81
N ASN A 139 -17.47 -5.77 7.74
CA ASN A 139 -17.48 -7.21 7.47
C ASN A 139 -16.81 -7.53 6.13
N MET A 140 -17.19 -6.85 5.05
CA MET A 140 -16.58 -7.04 3.73
C MET A 140 -15.06 -6.81 3.75
N TYR A 141 -14.60 -5.82 4.53
CA TYR A 141 -13.18 -5.53 4.66
C TYR A 141 -12.43 -6.67 5.35
N PHE A 142 -12.97 -7.21 6.45
CA PHE A 142 -12.32 -8.29 7.19
C PHE A 142 -12.46 -9.66 6.49
N ASP A 143 -13.53 -9.88 5.72
CA ASP A 143 -13.62 -11.02 4.80
C ASP A 143 -12.47 -10.97 3.77
N TYR A 144 -12.23 -9.81 3.17
CA TYR A 144 -11.09 -9.61 2.26
C TYR A 144 -9.73 -9.82 2.96
N VAL A 145 -9.58 -9.39 4.22
CA VAL A 145 -8.34 -9.65 5.00
C VAL A 145 -8.14 -11.15 5.19
N SER A 146 -9.20 -11.89 5.51
CA SER A 146 -9.16 -13.36 5.62
C SER A 146 -8.73 -14.02 4.30
N ASP A 147 -9.37 -13.65 3.18
CA ASP A 147 -9.01 -14.16 1.86
C ASP A 147 -7.53 -13.91 1.53
N MET A 148 -7.01 -12.74 1.87
CA MET A 148 -5.59 -12.42 1.69
C MET A 148 -4.67 -13.35 2.47
N PHE A 149 -5.02 -13.70 3.71
CA PHE A 149 -4.22 -14.63 4.51
C PHE A 149 -4.29 -16.07 3.99
N GLU A 150 -5.40 -16.48 3.39
CA GLU A 150 -5.48 -17.76 2.68
C GLU A 150 -4.53 -17.79 1.47
N GLU A 151 -4.46 -16.72 0.69
CA GLU A 151 -3.51 -16.59 -0.41
C GLU A 151 -2.04 -16.60 0.10
N PHE A 152 -1.78 -16.14 1.33
CA PHE A 152 -0.47 -16.28 2.00
C PHE A 152 -0.21 -17.70 2.53
N GLY A 153 -1.12 -18.63 2.34
CA GLY A 153 -0.97 -20.05 2.64
C GLY A 153 -1.45 -20.45 4.03
N MET A 154 -2.24 -19.63 4.71
CA MET A 154 -2.94 -20.02 5.93
C MET A 154 -4.12 -20.95 5.58
N SER A 155 -4.50 -21.82 6.50
CA SER A 155 -5.78 -22.52 6.36
C SER A 155 -6.94 -21.54 6.58
N GLY A 156 -8.12 -21.81 5.97
CA GLY A 156 -9.27 -20.92 6.11
C GLY A 156 -9.63 -20.60 7.57
N GLN A 157 -9.55 -21.60 8.46
CA GLN A 157 -9.80 -21.37 9.90
C GLN A 157 -8.76 -20.45 10.55
N GLU A 158 -7.47 -20.60 10.21
CA GLU A 158 -6.41 -19.73 10.72
C GLU A 158 -6.51 -18.31 10.15
N ALA A 159 -6.88 -18.18 8.88
CA ALA A 159 -7.07 -16.90 8.22
C ALA A 159 -8.25 -16.12 8.82
N GLU A 160 -9.39 -16.79 9.03
CA GLU A 160 -10.56 -16.23 9.69
C GLU A 160 -10.23 -15.74 11.11
N GLN A 161 -9.59 -16.59 11.93
CA GLN A 161 -9.19 -16.21 13.29
C GLN A 161 -8.21 -15.03 13.29
N THR A 162 -7.24 -15.02 12.36
CA THR A 162 -6.28 -13.92 12.24
C THR A 162 -6.98 -12.60 11.86
N SER A 163 -7.97 -12.66 10.97
CA SER A 163 -8.77 -11.51 10.59
C SER A 163 -9.57 -10.95 11.78
N GLU A 164 -10.21 -11.82 12.57
CA GLU A 164 -10.92 -11.44 13.80
C GLU A 164 -9.98 -10.81 14.84
N ASP A 165 -8.78 -11.38 15.03
CA ASP A 165 -7.78 -10.85 15.96
C ASP A 165 -7.28 -9.46 15.52
N ILE A 166 -7.13 -9.23 14.22
CA ILE A 166 -6.79 -7.91 13.66
C ILE A 166 -7.93 -6.92 13.89
N GLU A 167 -9.18 -7.31 13.65
CA GLU A 167 -10.33 -6.44 13.94
C GLU A 167 -10.36 -6.03 15.41
N ALA A 168 -10.20 -6.99 16.31
CA ALA A 168 -10.18 -6.72 17.75
C ALA A 168 -9.04 -5.74 18.12
N LEU A 169 -7.83 -5.95 17.58
CA LEU A 169 -6.70 -5.05 17.80
C LEU A 169 -6.99 -3.64 17.27
N LEU A 170 -7.56 -3.49 16.08
CA LEU A 170 -7.87 -2.18 15.50
C LEU A 170 -8.95 -1.45 16.34
N ARG A 171 -9.94 -2.17 16.86
CA ARG A 171 -10.93 -1.61 17.78
C ARG A 171 -10.31 -1.15 19.10
N ASP A 172 -9.36 -1.91 19.65
CA ASP A 172 -8.62 -1.51 20.86
C ASP A 172 -7.74 -0.26 20.63
N ILE A 173 -7.09 -0.15 19.46
CA ILE A 173 -6.32 1.04 19.08
C ILE A 173 -7.22 2.28 18.95
N CYS A 174 -8.46 2.11 18.49
CA CYS A 174 -9.43 3.18 18.32
C CYS A 174 -10.14 3.60 19.60
N ALA A 175 -10.15 2.78 20.65
CA ALA A 175 -10.87 3.05 21.90
C ALA A 175 -10.22 4.16 22.74
#